data_73070614bac056640d27b7e982c488c9
#
_entry.id   73070614bac056640d27b7e982c488c9
#
_cell.length_a   1.000
_cell.length_b   1.000
_cell.length_c   1.000
_cell.angle_alpha   90.00
_cell.angle_beta   90.00
_cell.angle_gamma   90.00
#
_symmetry.space_group_name_H-M   'P 1'
#
loop_
_entity.id
_entity.type
_entity.pdbx_description
1 polymer ?
#
loop_
_entity_poly.entity_id
_entity_poly.type
_entity_poly.pdbx_seq_one_letter_code
_entity_poly.pdbx_strand_id
1 'polypeptide(L)'
;SRSVAERLLSPSQVADVAAAMPARYRVLVLTAAWSGLRQGELLALTRADMDLDAFPARVMVRKAVRRTDAGEVRMDVPKTASSVRVVTLPEPLTDALRAHLEEFVAAELGALVFATSTGTTPARSNLGATWRRACAAAGVPHVRLHDLRHVAQVFAAEAGATLPELMARLGHATPAAALIYLHARTDRDAELTAALGAAMSRGSDGSTVTP
;
A
#
# COMPACT_ATOMS: atom_id res chain seq x y z
N SER A 1 -25.30 3.31 10.09
CA SER A 1 -24.31 3.35 8.99
C SER A 1 -23.21 2.35 9.29
N ARG A 2 -22.83 1.52 8.31
CA ARG A 2 -21.75 0.55 8.48
C ARG A 2 -20.46 1.29 8.83
N SER A 3 -19.68 0.74 9.77
CA SER A 3 -18.38 1.28 10.15
C SER A 3 -17.42 1.32 8.95
N VAL A 4 -16.37 2.14 9.01
CA VAL A 4 -15.35 2.21 7.95
C VAL A 4 -14.72 0.83 7.74
N ALA A 5 -14.49 0.07 8.83
CA ALA A 5 -13.92 -1.28 8.79
C ALA A 5 -14.79 -2.29 8.00
N GLU A 6 -16.12 -2.21 8.13
CA GLU A 6 -17.06 -3.11 7.40
C GLU A 6 -17.14 -2.85 5.89
N ARG A 7 -16.51 -1.79 5.39
CA ARG A 7 -16.46 -1.43 3.95
C ARG A 7 -15.13 -1.76 3.30
N LEU A 8 -14.16 -2.24 4.06
CA LEU A 8 -12.81 -2.51 3.56
C LEU A 8 -12.70 -3.96 3.11
N LEU A 9 -11.90 -4.17 2.07
CA LEU A 9 -11.63 -5.51 1.56
C LEU A 9 -10.69 -6.24 2.50
N SER A 10 -10.95 -7.52 2.75
CA SER A 10 -10.03 -8.43 3.40
C SER A 10 -8.83 -8.76 2.50
N PRO A 11 -7.71 -9.31 3.03
CA PRO A 11 -6.59 -9.76 2.21
C PRO A 11 -6.99 -10.73 1.09
N SER A 12 -7.89 -11.68 1.35
CA SER A 12 -8.39 -12.62 0.34
C SER A 12 -9.20 -11.89 -0.74
N GLN A 13 -10.10 -10.98 -0.36
CA GLN A 13 -10.87 -10.18 -1.31
C GLN A 13 -9.98 -9.28 -2.18
N VAL A 14 -8.89 -8.73 -1.63
CA VAL A 14 -7.90 -8.00 -2.43
C VAL A 14 -7.26 -8.91 -3.47
N ALA A 15 -6.89 -10.14 -3.10
CA ALA A 15 -6.33 -11.13 -4.02
C ALA A 15 -7.33 -11.53 -5.11
N ASP A 16 -8.60 -11.76 -4.76
CA ASP A 16 -9.66 -12.11 -5.72
C ASP A 16 -9.90 -10.99 -6.74
N VAL A 17 -9.98 -9.74 -6.27
CA VAL A 17 -10.13 -8.59 -7.19
C VAL A 17 -8.89 -8.43 -8.06
N ALA A 18 -7.68 -8.58 -7.49
CA ALA A 18 -6.44 -8.53 -8.27
C ALA A 18 -6.42 -9.61 -9.36
N ALA A 19 -6.85 -10.85 -9.06
CA ALA A 19 -6.96 -11.93 -10.02
C ALA A 19 -7.97 -11.63 -11.13
N ALA A 20 -9.07 -10.95 -10.82
CA ALA A 20 -10.10 -10.52 -11.78
C ALA A 20 -9.69 -9.32 -12.65
N MET A 21 -8.60 -8.61 -12.30
CA MET A 21 -8.07 -7.53 -13.13
C MET A 21 -7.35 -8.08 -14.37
N PRO A 22 -7.31 -7.31 -15.48
CA PRO A 22 -6.38 -7.61 -16.57
C PRO A 22 -4.95 -7.78 -16.04
N ALA A 23 -4.19 -8.74 -16.57
CA ALA A 23 -2.87 -9.12 -16.07
C ALA A 23 -1.97 -7.91 -15.80
N ARG A 24 -1.92 -6.95 -16.73
CA ARG A 24 -1.17 -5.70 -16.62
C ARG A 24 -1.51 -4.84 -15.38
N TYR A 25 -2.68 -5.01 -14.77
CA TYR A 25 -3.12 -4.19 -13.62
C TYR A 25 -3.30 -5.00 -12.33
N ARG A 26 -3.02 -6.30 -12.33
CA ARG A 26 -3.10 -7.14 -11.11
C ARG A 26 -2.20 -6.61 -10.01
N VAL A 27 -0.93 -6.40 -10.34
CA VAL A 27 0.08 -5.95 -9.37
C VAL A 27 -0.16 -4.51 -8.91
N LEU A 28 -0.81 -3.66 -9.70
CA LEU A 28 -1.26 -2.33 -9.25
C LEU A 28 -2.20 -2.43 -8.05
N VAL A 29 -3.16 -3.37 -8.07
CA VAL A 29 -4.10 -3.60 -6.96
C VAL A 29 -3.36 -4.04 -5.70
N LEU A 30 -2.48 -5.04 -5.84
CA LEU A 30 -1.66 -5.52 -4.73
C LEU A 30 -0.77 -4.40 -4.17
N THR A 31 -0.09 -3.65 -5.04
CA THR A 31 0.75 -2.53 -4.61
C THR A 31 -0.08 -1.47 -3.86
N ALA A 32 -1.27 -1.12 -4.34
CA ALA A 32 -2.15 -0.17 -3.67
C ALA A 32 -2.54 -0.63 -2.25
N ALA A 33 -2.93 -1.91 -2.10
CA ALA A 33 -3.41 -2.48 -0.85
C ALA A 33 -2.30 -2.70 0.19
N TRP A 34 -1.07 -2.96 -0.23
CA TRP A 34 0.03 -3.29 0.69
C TRP A 34 1.02 -2.16 0.92
N SER A 35 1.10 -1.17 0.01
CA SER A 35 1.99 -0.01 0.18
C SER A 35 1.29 1.22 0.75
N GLY A 36 -0.01 1.36 0.54
CA GLY A 36 -0.80 2.52 0.91
C GLY A 36 -0.52 3.77 0.07
N LEU A 37 0.11 3.64 -1.09
CA LEU A 37 0.35 4.74 -2.00
C LEU A 37 -0.97 5.35 -2.50
N ARG A 38 -0.99 6.67 -2.70
CA ARG A 38 -2.12 7.33 -3.37
C ARG A 38 -2.19 6.90 -4.83
N GLN A 39 -3.38 6.84 -5.40
CA GLN A 39 -3.54 6.44 -6.81
C GLN A 39 -2.65 7.26 -7.77
N GLY A 40 -2.52 8.56 -7.54
CA GLY A 40 -1.64 9.41 -8.35
C GLY A 40 -0.15 9.08 -8.17
N GLU A 41 0.27 8.67 -6.98
CA GLU A 41 1.63 8.21 -6.69
C GLU A 41 1.91 6.89 -7.41
N LEU A 42 1.00 5.91 -7.31
CA LEU A 42 1.10 4.63 -8.02
C LEU A 42 1.26 4.81 -9.53
N LEU A 43 0.43 5.67 -10.14
CA LEU A 43 0.47 5.91 -11.59
C LEU A 43 1.66 6.75 -12.04
N ALA A 44 2.41 7.34 -11.11
CA ALA A 44 3.63 8.08 -11.38
C ALA A 44 4.90 7.26 -11.18
N LEU A 45 4.81 6.06 -10.62
CA LEU A 45 5.98 5.19 -10.39
C LEU A 45 6.64 4.81 -11.71
N THR A 46 7.95 4.96 -11.72
CA THR A 46 8.82 4.52 -12.82
C THR A 46 9.70 3.37 -12.36
N ARG A 47 10.33 2.67 -13.30
CA ARG A 47 11.29 1.62 -12.99
C ARG A 47 12.41 2.12 -12.08
N ALA A 48 12.89 3.35 -12.24
CA ALA A 48 13.91 3.98 -11.39
C ALA A 48 13.46 4.23 -9.94
N ASP A 49 12.17 4.17 -9.66
CA ASP A 49 11.63 4.33 -8.30
C ASP A 49 11.57 3.00 -7.53
N MET A 50 11.88 1.87 -8.19
CA MET A 50 11.84 0.53 -7.63
C MET A 50 13.26 0.06 -7.27
N ASP A 51 13.49 -0.22 -5.99
CA ASP A 51 14.72 -0.86 -5.51
C ASP A 51 14.30 -2.23 -4.93
N LEU A 52 14.12 -3.19 -5.85
CA LEU A 52 13.63 -4.52 -5.53
C LEU A 52 14.75 -5.47 -5.09
N ASP A 53 16.02 -5.10 -5.30
CA ASP A 53 17.19 -5.89 -4.89
C ASP A 53 17.63 -5.57 -3.46
N ALA A 54 17.14 -4.45 -2.89
CA ALA A 54 17.32 -4.14 -1.47
C ALA A 54 16.59 -5.16 -0.57
N PHE A 55 17.08 -5.35 0.63
CA PHE A 55 16.39 -6.15 1.65
C PHE A 55 16.15 -5.31 2.93
N PRO A 56 14.89 -5.02 3.28
CA PRO A 56 13.66 -5.26 2.51
C PRO A 56 13.61 -4.40 1.24
N ALA A 57 12.96 -4.94 0.19
CA ALA A 57 12.71 -4.21 -1.05
C ALA A 57 11.90 -2.94 -0.79
N ARG A 58 12.07 -1.94 -1.62
CA ARG A 58 11.48 -0.61 -1.37
C ARG A 58 11.08 0.11 -2.64
N VAL A 59 10.13 1.01 -2.49
CA VAL A 59 9.71 1.95 -3.52
C VAL A 59 9.93 3.37 -3.05
N MET A 60 10.46 4.22 -3.92
CA MET A 60 10.68 5.63 -3.67
C MET A 60 9.52 6.45 -4.26
N VAL A 61 8.75 7.10 -3.40
CA VAL A 61 7.62 7.94 -3.80
C VAL A 61 8.11 9.38 -3.95
N ARG A 62 8.26 9.85 -5.18
CA ARG A 62 8.84 11.17 -5.52
C ARG A 62 7.92 12.03 -6.36
N LYS A 63 6.87 11.45 -6.96
CA LYS A 63 6.00 12.11 -7.92
C LYS A 63 4.56 11.64 -7.76
N ALA A 64 3.63 12.41 -8.27
CA ALA A 64 2.24 12.02 -8.38
C ALA A 64 1.65 12.53 -9.71
N VAL A 65 0.85 11.69 -10.33
CA VAL A 65 0.01 12.10 -11.47
C VAL A 65 -1.17 12.91 -10.94
N ARG A 66 -1.33 14.12 -11.43
CA ARG A 66 -2.50 14.96 -11.24
C ARG A 66 -3.19 15.22 -12.58
N ARG A 67 -4.51 15.41 -12.55
CA ARG A 67 -5.24 16.00 -13.66
C ARG A 67 -5.50 17.46 -13.36
N THR A 68 -5.26 18.29 -14.33
CA THR A 68 -5.72 19.70 -14.30
C THR A 68 -7.21 19.76 -14.58
N ASP A 69 -7.83 20.89 -14.28
CA ASP A 69 -9.25 21.13 -14.59
C ASP A 69 -9.53 21.05 -16.10
N ALA A 70 -8.52 21.33 -16.93
CA ALA A 70 -8.56 21.14 -18.39
C ALA A 70 -8.42 19.67 -18.83
N GLY A 71 -8.28 18.71 -17.89
CA GLY A 71 -8.16 17.27 -18.17
C GLY A 71 -6.76 16.81 -18.55
N GLU A 72 -5.76 17.70 -18.58
CA GLU A 72 -4.36 17.34 -18.84
C GLU A 72 -3.78 16.50 -17.71
N VAL A 73 -2.96 15.52 -18.07
CA VAL A 73 -2.20 14.71 -17.12
C VAL A 73 -0.85 15.39 -16.88
N ARG A 74 -0.60 15.80 -15.64
CA ARG A 74 0.70 16.36 -15.21
C ARG A 74 1.36 15.48 -14.18
N MET A 75 2.67 15.36 -14.29
CA MET A 75 3.53 14.76 -13.25
C MET A 75 3.96 15.89 -12.32
N ASP A 76 3.38 15.91 -11.12
CA ASP A 76 3.77 16.88 -10.09
C ASP A 76 4.85 16.30 -9.19
N VAL A 77 5.93 17.04 -9.00
CA VAL A 77 6.87 16.81 -7.91
C VAL A 77 6.24 17.38 -6.64
N PRO A 78 6.23 16.64 -5.53
CA PRO A 78 5.67 17.12 -4.28
C PRO A 78 6.29 18.45 -3.86
N LYS A 79 5.45 19.39 -3.44
CA LYS A 79 5.88 20.73 -3.00
C LYS A 79 6.63 20.73 -1.66
N THR A 80 6.61 19.63 -0.93
CA THR A 80 7.25 19.50 0.40
C THR A 80 8.14 18.28 0.46
N ALA A 81 9.28 18.39 1.15
CA ALA A 81 10.21 17.28 1.38
C ALA A 81 9.54 16.09 2.10
N SER A 82 8.54 16.34 2.95
CA SER A 82 7.76 15.31 3.65
C SER A 82 6.90 14.43 2.72
N SER A 83 6.72 14.84 1.48
CA SER A 83 5.98 14.04 0.49
C SER A 83 6.88 13.07 -0.27
N VAL A 84 8.20 13.24 -0.22
CA VAL A 84 9.18 12.28 -0.72
C VAL A 84 9.45 11.28 0.40
N ARG A 85 9.16 10.02 0.14
CA ARG A 85 9.32 8.96 1.13
C ARG A 85 9.69 7.63 0.49
N VAL A 86 10.29 6.77 1.30
CA VAL A 86 10.56 5.38 0.95
C VAL A 86 9.51 4.52 1.65
N VAL A 87 8.94 3.57 0.93
CA VAL A 87 8.01 2.57 1.45
C VAL A 87 8.61 1.19 1.21
N THR A 88 8.84 0.43 2.28
CA THR A 88 9.29 -0.96 2.21
C THR A 88 8.15 -1.87 1.78
N LEU A 89 8.49 -2.92 1.05
CA LEU A 89 7.54 -3.85 0.46
C LEU A 89 7.68 -5.23 1.09
N PRO A 90 6.58 -5.96 1.34
CA PRO A 90 6.64 -7.36 1.74
C PRO A 90 7.13 -8.23 0.58
N GLU A 91 7.84 -9.31 0.90
CA GLU A 91 8.48 -10.20 -0.07
C GLU A 91 7.53 -10.72 -1.16
N PRO A 92 6.30 -11.21 -0.85
CA PRO A 92 5.38 -11.68 -1.88
C PRO A 92 4.96 -10.59 -2.89
N LEU A 93 4.89 -9.33 -2.44
CA LEU A 93 4.63 -8.20 -3.35
C LEU A 93 5.86 -7.88 -4.20
N THR A 94 7.05 -8.02 -3.63
CA THR A 94 8.32 -7.81 -4.34
C THR A 94 8.46 -8.77 -5.51
N ASP A 95 8.17 -10.06 -5.31
CA ASP A 95 8.22 -11.07 -6.36
C ASP A 95 7.20 -10.81 -7.47
N ALA A 96 5.96 -10.42 -7.08
CA ALA A 96 4.94 -10.04 -8.04
C ALA A 96 5.36 -8.80 -8.86
N LEU A 97 6.04 -7.84 -8.24
CA LEU A 97 6.56 -6.64 -8.92
C LEU A 97 7.72 -6.99 -9.88
N ARG A 98 8.63 -7.89 -9.50
CA ARG A 98 9.70 -8.36 -10.40
C ARG A 98 9.09 -8.97 -11.66
N ALA A 99 8.19 -9.92 -11.52
CA ALA A 99 7.52 -10.54 -12.66
C ALA A 99 6.76 -9.50 -13.51
N HIS A 100 6.09 -8.54 -12.88
CA HIS A 100 5.39 -7.46 -13.56
C HIS A 100 6.35 -6.56 -14.36
N LEU A 101 7.50 -6.20 -13.79
CA LEU A 101 8.50 -5.38 -14.46
C LEU A 101 9.07 -6.11 -15.70
N GLU A 102 9.28 -7.40 -15.60
CA GLU A 102 9.79 -8.21 -16.72
C GLU A 102 8.75 -8.33 -17.85
N GLU A 103 7.49 -8.58 -17.52
CA GLU A 103 6.45 -8.86 -18.50
C GLU A 103 5.86 -7.61 -19.16
N PHE A 104 5.69 -6.52 -18.38
CA PHE A 104 4.86 -5.39 -18.81
C PHE A 104 5.57 -4.05 -18.90
N VAL A 105 6.78 -3.90 -18.38
CA VAL A 105 7.44 -2.61 -18.23
C VAL A 105 8.71 -2.57 -19.09
N ALA A 106 8.82 -1.55 -19.94
CA ALA A 106 10.01 -1.34 -20.76
C ALA A 106 11.28 -1.19 -19.89
N ALA A 107 12.45 -1.50 -20.47
CA ALA A 107 13.71 -1.58 -19.72
C ALA A 107 14.23 -0.22 -19.24
N GLU A 108 13.78 0.86 -19.87
CA GLU A 108 14.23 2.22 -19.56
C GLU A 108 13.84 2.63 -18.14
N LEU A 109 14.76 3.25 -17.43
CA LEU A 109 14.55 3.71 -16.04
C LEU A 109 13.35 4.65 -15.88
N GLY A 110 13.02 5.40 -16.94
CA GLY A 110 11.86 6.30 -16.97
C GLY A 110 10.53 5.61 -17.29
N ALA A 111 10.52 4.32 -17.64
CA ALA A 111 9.30 3.60 -17.99
C ALA A 111 8.34 3.52 -16.80
N LEU A 112 7.06 3.83 -17.04
CA LEU A 112 6.02 3.75 -16.02
C LEU A 112 5.75 2.30 -15.62
N VAL A 113 5.73 2.03 -14.31
CA VAL A 113 5.45 0.70 -13.75
C VAL A 113 4.03 0.25 -14.09
N PHE A 114 3.06 1.15 -13.97
CA PHE A 114 1.64 0.87 -14.25
C PHE A 114 1.15 1.69 -15.45
N ALA A 115 1.49 1.21 -16.63
CA ALA A 115 1.17 1.88 -17.89
C ALA A 115 0.10 1.13 -18.70
N THR A 116 -0.45 1.81 -19.71
CA THR A 116 -1.21 1.18 -20.79
C THR A 116 -0.30 0.32 -21.67
N SER A 117 -0.85 -0.43 -22.62
CA SER A 117 -0.05 -1.17 -23.62
C SER A 117 0.85 -0.27 -24.48
N THR A 118 0.54 1.02 -24.55
CA THR A 118 1.34 2.03 -25.27
C THR A 118 2.32 2.79 -24.37
N GLY A 119 2.54 2.34 -23.13
CA GLY A 119 3.50 2.96 -22.19
C GLY A 119 3.01 4.27 -21.54
N THR A 120 1.76 4.67 -21.75
CA THR A 120 1.20 5.91 -21.21
C THR A 120 0.44 5.70 -19.90
N THR A 121 0.23 6.77 -19.15
CA THR A 121 -0.58 6.73 -17.91
C THR A 121 -2.04 6.33 -18.23
N PRO A 122 -2.60 5.31 -17.56
CA PRO A 122 -4.00 4.92 -17.76
C PRO A 122 -4.98 6.06 -17.47
N ALA A 123 -5.97 6.24 -18.33
CA ALA A 123 -7.05 7.17 -18.06
C ALA A 123 -7.82 6.74 -16.80
N ARG A 124 -8.08 7.67 -15.88
CA ARG A 124 -8.74 7.41 -14.59
C ARG A 124 -10.12 6.78 -14.77
N SER A 125 -10.87 7.22 -15.79
CA SER A 125 -12.17 6.65 -16.15
C SER A 125 -12.07 5.17 -16.55
N ASN A 126 -11.08 4.84 -17.41
CA ASN A 126 -10.90 3.48 -17.91
C ASN A 126 -10.42 2.54 -16.80
N LEU A 127 -9.44 2.98 -16.00
CA LEU A 127 -8.97 2.20 -14.85
C LEU A 127 -10.09 2.00 -13.81
N GLY A 128 -10.91 3.04 -13.56
CA GLY A 128 -12.06 2.96 -12.67
C GLY A 128 -13.16 2.02 -13.20
N ALA A 129 -13.41 2.01 -14.51
CA ALA A 129 -14.35 1.07 -15.12
C ALA A 129 -13.85 -0.38 -15.03
N THR A 130 -12.57 -0.60 -15.28
CA THR A 130 -11.92 -1.91 -15.16
C THR A 130 -11.96 -2.41 -13.72
N TRP A 131 -11.64 -1.54 -12.75
CA TRP A 131 -11.74 -1.83 -11.32
C TRP A 131 -13.16 -2.26 -10.91
N ARG A 132 -14.20 -1.51 -11.31
CA ARG A 132 -15.60 -1.88 -10.99
C ARG A 132 -15.98 -3.26 -11.53
N ARG A 133 -15.55 -3.57 -12.76
CA ARG A 133 -15.79 -4.90 -13.35
C ARG A 133 -15.08 -6.00 -12.57
N ALA A 134 -13.84 -5.77 -12.15
CA ALA A 134 -13.08 -6.72 -11.35
C ALA A 134 -13.74 -6.96 -9.98
N CYS A 135 -14.18 -5.89 -9.28
CA CYS A 135 -14.92 -6.03 -8.03
C CYS A 135 -16.21 -6.86 -8.22
N ALA A 136 -16.96 -6.59 -9.27
CA ALA A 136 -18.19 -7.36 -9.58
C ALA A 136 -17.88 -8.83 -9.88
N ALA A 137 -16.85 -9.12 -10.66
CA ALA A 137 -16.41 -10.48 -10.98
C ALA A 137 -15.91 -11.25 -9.74
N ALA A 138 -15.27 -10.56 -8.81
CA ALA A 138 -14.82 -11.12 -7.52
C ALA A 138 -15.94 -11.21 -6.47
N GLY A 139 -17.16 -10.77 -6.78
CA GLY A 139 -18.28 -10.80 -5.84
C GLY A 139 -18.09 -9.90 -4.61
N VAL A 140 -17.23 -8.90 -4.67
CA VAL A 140 -16.98 -8.00 -3.55
C VAL A 140 -17.81 -6.73 -3.63
N PRO A 141 -18.10 -6.06 -2.48
CA PRO A 141 -18.82 -4.80 -2.46
C PRO A 141 -18.12 -3.74 -3.32
N HIS A 142 -18.91 -2.83 -3.90
CA HIS A 142 -18.35 -1.70 -4.64
C HIS A 142 -17.57 -0.78 -3.69
N VAL A 143 -16.25 -0.81 -3.82
CA VAL A 143 -15.29 0.11 -3.20
C VAL A 143 -14.55 0.87 -4.29
N ARG A 144 -14.06 2.06 -4.00
CA ARG A 144 -13.25 2.80 -4.98
C ARG A 144 -11.81 2.30 -4.95
N LEU A 145 -11.12 2.33 -6.08
CA LEU A 145 -9.69 1.97 -6.13
C LEU A 145 -8.85 2.74 -5.09
N HIS A 146 -9.19 4.01 -4.83
CA HIS A 146 -8.52 4.83 -3.82
C HIS A 146 -8.73 4.30 -2.40
N ASP A 147 -9.81 3.58 -2.14
CA ASP A 147 -10.11 3.05 -0.81
C ASP A 147 -9.15 1.91 -0.41
N LEU A 148 -8.39 1.32 -1.37
CA LEU A 148 -7.28 0.41 -1.07
C LEU A 148 -6.19 1.05 -0.19
N ARG A 149 -6.06 2.38 -0.22
CA ARG A 149 -5.18 3.06 0.71
C ARG A 149 -5.69 2.97 2.17
N HIS A 150 -6.99 2.93 2.38
CA HIS A 150 -7.59 2.69 3.69
C HIS A 150 -7.39 1.22 4.12
N VAL A 151 -7.51 0.30 3.17
CA VAL A 151 -7.16 -1.12 3.38
C VAL A 151 -5.72 -1.27 3.87
N ALA A 152 -4.77 -0.62 3.21
CA ALA A 152 -3.36 -0.63 3.61
C ALA A 152 -3.11 -0.09 5.03
N GLN A 153 -3.89 0.92 5.44
CA GLN A 153 -3.82 1.46 6.80
C GLN A 153 -4.26 0.45 7.84
N VAL A 154 -5.38 -0.24 7.58
CA VAL A 154 -5.88 -1.30 8.46
C VAL A 154 -4.89 -2.44 8.53
N PHE A 155 -4.40 -2.95 7.40
CA PHE A 155 -3.42 -4.04 7.39
C PHE A 155 -2.13 -3.69 8.14
N ALA A 156 -1.63 -2.47 7.98
CA ALA A 156 -0.45 -2.03 8.72
C ALA A 156 -0.74 -1.89 10.24
N ALA A 157 -1.91 -1.37 10.61
CA ALA A 157 -2.33 -1.29 12.00
C ALA A 157 -2.50 -2.69 12.62
N GLU A 158 -3.15 -3.63 11.93
CA GLU A 158 -3.29 -5.03 12.35
C GLU A 158 -1.93 -5.72 12.51
N ALA A 159 -0.98 -5.42 11.63
CA ALA A 159 0.42 -5.88 11.73
C ALA A 159 1.20 -5.23 12.88
N GLY A 160 0.61 -4.30 13.64
CA GLY A 160 1.22 -3.71 14.82
C GLY A 160 1.92 -2.37 14.59
N ALA A 161 1.76 -1.74 13.42
CA ALA A 161 2.38 -0.45 13.16
C ALA A 161 1.94 0.62 14.18
N THR A 162 2.90 1.39 14.65
CA THR A 162 2.67 2.56 15.51
C THR A 162 2.13 3.74 14.71
N LEU A 163 1.56 4.74 15.40
CA LEU A 163 1.09 5.96 14.74
C LEU A 163 2.18 6.68 13.92
N PRO A 164 3.41 6.88 14.42
CA PRO A 164 4.50 7.47 13.62
C PRO A 164 4.84 6.65 12.37
N GLU A 165 4.88 5.32 12.46
CA GLU A 165 5.14 4.43 11.32
C GLU A 165 4.05 4.52 10.26
N LEU A 166 2.77 4.53 10.67
CA LEU A 166 1.64 4.74 9.76
C LEU A 166 1.75 6.11 9.06
N MET A 167 2.04 7.17 9.80
CA MET A 167 2.20 8.51 9.25
C MET A 167 3.35 8.58 8.24
N ALA A 168 4.51 8.03 8.58
CA ALA A 168 5.67 7.99 7.69
C ALA A 168 5.38 7.20 6.42
N ARG A 169 4.82 5.99 6.55
CA ARG A 169 4.50 5.11 5.43
C ARG A 169 3.50 5.73 4.45
N LEU A 170 2.49 6.40 4.99
CA LEU A 170 1.40 6.98 4.20
C LEU A 170 1.70 8.41 3.73
N GLY A 171 2.68 9.10 4.31
CA GLY A 171 2.94 10.51 4.04
C GLY A 171 1.76 11.38 4.49
N HIS A 172 1.25 11.15 5.72
CA HIS A 172 0.24 11.99 6.34
C HIS A 172 0.88 13.13 7.11
N ALA A 173 0.39 14.34 6.88
CA ALA A 173 0.85 15.52 7.62
C ALA A 173 0.19 15.66 9.00
N THR A 174 -0.94 14.95 9.25
CA THR A 174 -1.70 15.07 10.51
C THR A 174 -2.00 13.72 11.14
N PRO A 175 -1.91 13.60 12.50
CA PRO A 175 -2.24 12.38 13.23
C PRO A 175 -3.69 11.94 13.09
N ALA A 176 -4.63 12.88 12.95
CA ALA A 176 -6.06 12.61 12.97
C ALA A 176 -6.50 11.57 11.92
N ALA A 177 -5.91 11.60 10.72
CA ALA A 177 -6.23 10.65 9.66
C ALA A 177 -5.70 9.23 9.92
N ALA A 178 -4.67 9.06 10.75
CA ALA A 178 -4.10 7.76 11.10
C ALA A 178 -4.73 7.18 12.38
N LEU A 179 -5.17 8.02 13.32
CA LEU A 179 -5.78 7.61 14.59
C LEU A 179 -7.08 6.82 14.39
N ILE A 180 -7.87 7.12 13.36
CA ILE A 180 -9.14 6.43 13.06
C ILE A 180 -8.93 4.90 12.95
N TYR A 181 -7.76 4.45 12.49
CA TYR A 181 -7.47 3.04 12.25
C TYR A 181 -6.82 2.34 13.44
N LEU A 182 -6.20 3.08 14.36
CA LEU A 182 -5.63 2.51 15.58
C LEU A 182 -6.70 2.16 16.61
N HIS A 183 -7.86 2.85 16.59
CA HIS A 183 -9.00 2.53 17.45
C HIS A 183 -9.76 1.25 17.03
N ALA A 184 -9.49 0.69 15.87
CA ALA A 184 -10.12 -0.54 15.41
C ALA A 184 -9.54 -1.82 16.07
N ARG A 185 -8.47 -1.71 16.87
CA ARG A 185 -7.84 -2.85 17.57
C ARG A 185 -8.39 -2.96 19.00
N THR A 186 -9.45 -3.72 19.16
CA THR A 186 -10.10 -3.95 20.47
C THR A 186 -9.27 -4.86 21.39
N ASP A 187 -8.38 -5.70 20.85
CA ASP A 187 -7.66 -6.74 21.61
C ASP A 187 -6.18 -6.40 21.90
N ARG A 188 -5.76 -5.17 21.61
CA ARG A 188 -4.35 -4.75 21.77
C ARG A 188 -3.86 -4.84 23.22
N ASP A 189 -4.71 -4.58 24.20
CA ASP A 189 -4.35 -4.60 25.61
C ASP A 189 -4.01 -6.01 26.10
N ALA A 190 -4.75 -7.01 25.62
CA ALA A 190 -4.47 -8.43 25.92
C ALA A 190 -3.13 -8.89 25.30
N GLU A 191 -2.88 -8.52 24.03
CA GLU A 191 -1.61 -8.81 23.34
C GLU A 191 -0.43 -8.13 24.05
N LEU A 192 -0.58 -6.85 24.43
CA LEU A 192 0.43 -6.10 25.16
C LEU A 192 0.71 -6.74 26.53
N THR A 193 -0.34 -7.11 27.26
CA THR A 193 -0.21 -7.78 28.55
C THR A 193 0.52 -9.12 28.42
N ALA A 194 0.20 -9.91 27.40
CA ALA A 194 0.91 -11.16 27.14
C ALA A 194 2.39 -10.93 26.80
N ALA A 195 2.70 -9.92 25.98
CA ALA A 195 4.06 -9.57 25.62
C ALA A 195 4.89 -9.06 26.83
N LEU A 196 4.26 -8.27 27.70
CA LEU A 196 4.87 -7.82 28.97
C LEU A 196 5.14 -8.99 29.91
N GLY A 197 4.19 -9.92 30.03
CA GLY A 197 4.39 -11.14 30.81
C GLY A 197 5.56 -12.00 30.31
N ALA A 198 5.66 -12.18 29.00
CA ALA A 198 6.79 -12.86 28.38
C ALA A 198 8.13 -12.13 28.58
N ALA A 199 8.14 -10.81 28.60
CA ALA A 199 9.32 -10.01 28.89
C ALA A 199 9.77 -10.13 30.36
N MET A 200 8.83 -10.15 31.30
CA MET A 200 9.10 -10.35 32.73
C MET A 200 9.69 -11.73 32.98
N SER A 201 9.17 -12.79 32.36
CA SER A 201 9.68 -14.16 32.51
C SER A 201 11.12 -14.30 32.01
N ARG A 202 11.48 -13.65 30.90
CA ARG A 202 12.88 -13.63 30.40
C ARG A 202 13.85 -12.90 31.32
N GLY A 203 13.37 -11.89 32.04
CA GLY A 203 14.19 -11.15 33.01
C GLY A 203 14.48 -11.92 34.29
N SER A 204 13.66 -12.88 34.67
CA SER A 204 13.84 -13.71 35.87
C SER A 204 14.81 -14.88 35.66
N ASP A 205 15.00 -15.37 34.43
CA ASP A 205 15.95 -16.47 34.13
C ASP A 205 17.42 -16.03 34.06
N GLY A 206 17.69 -14.72 34.07
CA GLY A 206 19.03 -14.14 34.00
C GLY A 206 19.74 -13.87 35.35
N SER A 207 19.12 -14.17 36.50
CA SER A 207 19.64 -13.88 37.83
C SER A 207 19.95 -15.13 38.65
N THR A 208 20.77 -16.04 38.14
CA THR A 208 21.47 -16.98 38.99
C THR A 208 22.93 -16.52 39.13
N VAL A 209 23.13 -15.52 39.96
CA VAL A 209 24.48 -15.23 40.51
C VAL A 209 24.76 -16.31 41.52
N THR A 210 25.66 -17.22 41.19
CA THR A 210 26.22 -18.21 42.12
C THR A 210 27.17 -17.50 43.09
N PRO A 211 27.14 -17.78 44.38
CA PRO A 211 28.00 -17.19 45.38
C PRO A 211 29.46 -17.64 45.26
#